data_db41b4e3e0b33261927de3c647393fe3
#
_entry.id   db41b4e3e0b33261927de3c647393fe3
#
_cell.length_a   1.000
_cell.length_b   1.000
_cell.length_c   1.000
_cell.angle_alpha   90.00
_cell.angle_beta   90.00
_cell.angle_gamma   90.00
#
_symmetry.space_group_name_H-M   'P 1'
#
loop_
_entity.id
_entity.type
_entity.pdbx_description
1 polymer ?
#
loop_
_entity_poly.entity_id
_entity_poly.type
_entity_poly.pdbx_seq_one_letter_code
_entity_poly.pdbx_strand_id
1 'polypeptide(L)'
;MKNFKYLLVVLLLLGCSNQESPTISEKEESSSIIEESTLSESETDSIIESSSKQEESTSEEKVWPYGNLLFDPSSIEFSFTQENIVDDVLVGSTYDSFLKNASSSELVIPALNQYFVPQGLSYWEEFGWFFITGYFKPTDYSASSVLLAIDSSTGEYVGEWKLLDIDGSAHTKHDGGIAITETDIYLSTSYTLYRISIERLYEVGNVGSLQIEEEIKVPVSASFANYSNNMVWVGEFYEKNDYPLRGFHEVKINATTTHYAWVAGYKLDKNTNKIEDTPTCILSIPEKIQGMSFLRNKTLVLSSSYGRRNYSSLYFVSDPLSKNCDEYITINDKEVPMYYIDNYETVVAPPMVEGCCSLGNTLYMIFESAAYNYLLRNPSNVSKDPLDEIWMYTKK
;
A
#
# COMPACT_ATOMS: atom_id res chain seq x y z
N MET A 1 16.12 -49.12 -4.55
CA MET A 1 16.81 -49.01 -3.26
C MET A 1 18.13 -48.29 -3.46
N LYS A 2 18.22 -47.02 -3.13
CA LYS A 2 19.46 -46.28 -2.80
C LYS A 2 19.05 -45.02 -2.04
N ASN A 3 19.31 -45.04 -0.75
CA ASN A 3 19.07 -43.94 0.18
C ASN A 3 20.13 -42.85 -0.05
N PHE A 4 19.70 -41.61 -0.23
CA PHE A 4 20.57 -40.43 -0.10
C PHE A 4 20.19 -39.70 1.19
N LYS A 5 21.11 -39.74 2.16
CA LYS A 5 21.06 -38.96 3.39
C LYS A 5 21.68 -37.61 3.11
N TYR A 6 20.93 -36.55 3.34
CA TYR A 6 21.49 -35.19 3.37
C TYR A 6 22.05 -34.89 4.76
N LEU A 7 23.32 -34.51 4.75
CA LEU A 7 24.10 -34.10 5.92
C LEU A 7 23.86 -32.61 6.17
N LEU A 8 23.25 -32.26 7.30
CA LEU A 8 23.07 -30.89 7.75
C LEU A 8 24.34 -30.44 8.49
N VAL A 9 25.06 -29.46 7.94
CA VAL A 9 26.21 -28.83 8.59
C VAL A 9 25.70 -27.59 9.35
N VAL A 10 25.69 -27.68 10.67
CA VAL A 10 25.45 -26.53 11.57
C VAL A 10 26.79 -25.90 11.89
N LEU A 11 27.02 -24.66 11.48
CA LEU A 11 28.16 -23.85 11.93
C LEU A 11 27.72 -23.03 13.14
N LEU A 12 28.23 -23.43 14.32
CA LEU A 12 28.21 -22.64 15.54
C LEU A 12 29.39 -21.67 15.53
N LEU A 13 29.14 -20.37 15.54
CA LEU A 13 30.12 -19.36 15.88
C LEU A 13 29.80 -18.78 17.27
N LEU A 14 30.62 -19.18 18.22
CA LEU A 14 30.73 -18.57 19.55
C LEU A 14 31.53 -17.26 19.42
N GLY A 15 30.97 -16.17 19.90
CA GLY A 15 31.71 -14.91 20.10
C GLY A 15 31.32 -14.29 21.41
N CYS A 16 32.31 -14.14 22.28
CA CYS A 16 32.22 -13.74 23.69
C CYS A 16 31.77 -12.29 23.90
N SER A 17 31.11 -12.14 25.03
CA SER A 17 30.70 -10.94 25.74
C SER A 17 31.84 -10.01 26.14
N ASN A 18 31.59 -8.70 26.16
CA ASN A 18 32.09 -7.83 27.22
C ASN A 18 31.01 -6.77 27.49
N GLN A 19 30.56 -6.79 28.75
CA GLN A 19 29.77 -5.75 29.39
C GLN A 19 30.71 -4.62 29.84
N GLU A 20 30.34 -3.39 29.56
CA GLU A 20 30.68 -2.26 30.41
C GLU A 20 29.51 -1.27 30.42
N SER A 21 29.00 -1.07 31.63
CA SER A 21 28.03 -0.03 31.97
C SER A 21 28.76 1.31 32.20
N PRO A 22 28.20 2.42 31.82
CA PRO A 22 28.58 3.70 32.41
C PRO A 22 27.51 4.22 33.37
N THR A 23 28.05 4.64 34.44
CA THR A 23 27.55 5.31 35.63
C THR A 23 26.81 6.62 35.35
N ILE A 24 25.76 6.83 36.14
CA ILE A 24 25.00 8.06 36.34
C ILE A 24 25.90 9.13 36.95
N SER A 25 25.84 10.38 36.48
CA SER A 25 26.20 11.55 37.24
C SER A 25 25.14 12.65 37.06
N GLU A 26 24.48 12.92 38.16
CA GLU A 26 23.66 14.12 38.41
C GLU A 26 24.51 15.40 38.43
N LYS A 27 23.96 16.49 37.93
CA LYS A 27 24.18 17.87 38.42
C LYS A 27 23.05 18.79 37.91
N GLU A 28 22.18 19.13 38.84
CA GLU A 28 21.87 20.43 39.48
C GLU A 28 21.68 21.66 38.58
N GLU A 29 20.49 22.16 38.76
CA GLU A 29 19.84 23.48 38.71
C GLU A 29 20.72 24.74 38.49
N SER A 30 20.19 25.65 37.68
CA SER A 30 20.05 27.05 38.13
C SER A 30 18.99 27.83 37.32
N SER A 31 18.22 28.54 38.09
CA SER A 31 17.09 29.42 37.82
C SER A 31 17.48 30.79 37.28
N SER A 32 16.44 31.46 36.76
CA SER A 32 16.18 32.92 36.71
C SER A 32 16.20 33.52 35.30
N ILE A 33 15.39 34.45 34.90
CA ILE A 33 14.50 35.48 35.49
C ILE A 33 13.60 35.99 34.35
N ILE A 34 12.42 36.42 34.72
CA ILE A 34 11.36 37.08 33.97
C ILE A 34 11.79 38.52 33.58
N GLU A 35 11.42 38.98 32.37
CA GLU A 35 11.10 40.38 32.15
C GLU A 35 9.92 40.57 31.21
N GLU A 36 8.90 41.16 31.78
CA GLU A 36 7.69 41.71 31.19
C GLU A 36 8.01 43.10 30.62
N SER A 37 7.52 43.44 29.42
CA SER A 37 7.28 44.87 29.12
C SER A 37 6.10 45.02 28.15
N THR A 38 5.21 45.87 28.62
CA THR A 38 3.90 46.23 28.17
C THR A 38 3.90 47.30 27.07
N LEU A 39 2.81 47.23 26.24
CA LEU A 39 1.98 48.30 25.64
C LEU A 39 2.57 49.39 24.72
N SER A 40 2.04 49.49 23.49
CA SER A 40 1.21 50.67 23.15
C SER A 40 0.47 50.48 21.81
N GLU A 41 -0.81 50.83 21.86
CA GLU A 41 -1.74 50.98 20.73
C GLU A 41 -1.36 52.20 19.88
N SER A 42 -1.60 52.15 18.58
CA SER A 42 -2.08 53.28 17.78
C SER A 42 -2.78 52.79 16.50
N GLU A 43 -4.06 53.08 16.45
CA GLU A 43 -4.90 53.00 15.25
C GLU A 43 -4.43 53.96 14.19
N THR A 44 -4.48 53.55 12.95
CA THR A 44 -4.81 54.39 11.80
C THR A 44 -5.42 53.59 10.69
N ASP A 45 -6.69 53.86 10.40
CA ASP A 45 -7.43 53.45 9.22
C ASP A 45 -6.75 53.86 7.93
N SER A 46 -6.61 52.94 7.00
CA SER A 46 -6.56 53.23 5.59
C SER A 46 -7.23 52.13 4.78
N ILE A 47 -8.41 52.43 4.31
CA ILE A 47 -9.19 51.66 3.34
C ILE A 47 -8.38 51.60 2.06
N ILE A 48 -7.92 50.38 1.67
CA ILE A 48 -7.44 50.10 0.33
C ILE A 48 -8.38 49.05 -0.27
N GLU A 49 -9.21 49.50 -1.21
CA GLU A 49 -9.90 48.61 -2.14
C GLU A 49 -8.88 47.77 -2.91
N SER A 50 -8.73 46.51 -2.56
CA SER A 50 -8.04 45.53 -3.40
C SER A 50 -9.06 44.82 -4.26
N SER A 51 -9.15 45.22 -5.53
CA SER A 51 -9.80 44.40 -6.54
C SER A 51 -9.06 43.05 -6.65
N SER A 52 -9.68 42.02 -6.13
CA SER A 52 -9.24 40.64 -6.35
C SER A 52 -9.49 40.28 -7.81
N LYS A 53 -8.44 40.37 -8.63
CA LYS A 53 -8.35 39.59 -9.86
C LYS A 53 -8.26 38.14 -9.41
N GLN A 54 -9.35 37.38 -9.57
CA GLN A 54 -9.28 35.93 -9.66
C GLN A 54 -8.45 35.64 -10.92
N GLU A 55 -7.22 35.19 -10.73
CA GLU A 55 -6.52 34.43 -11.75
C GLU A 55 -7.25 33.09 -11.85
N GLU A 56 -8.08 32.93 -12.87
CA GLU A 56 -8.50 31.61 -13.33
C GLU A 56 -7.23 30.87 -13.75
N SER A 57 -6.75 30.02 -12.88
CA SER A 57 -5.80 28.97 -13.23
C SER A 57 -6.54 28.02 -14.17
N THR A 58 -6.43 28.24 -15.46
CA THR A 58 -6.71 27.22 -16.46
C THR A 58 -5.62 26.19 -16.31
N SER A 59 -5.86 25.13 -15.51
CA SER A 59 -5.06 23.92 -15.58
C SER A 59 -5.20 23.40 -17.01
N GLU A 60 -4.12 23.46 -17.79
CA GLU A 60 -4.07 22.74 -19.06
C GLU A 60 -4.35 21.27 -18.74
N GLU A 61 -5.38 20.72 -19.35
CA GLU A 61 -5.75 19.32 -19.22
C GLU A 61 -4.58 18.50 -19.78
N LYS A 62 -3.89 17.77 -18.91
CA LYS A 62 -2.76 16.93 -19.30
C LYS A 62 -3.29 15.78 -20.14
N VAL A 63 -2.81 15.67 -21.36
CA VAL A 63 -3.19 14.64 -22.33
C VAL A 63 -2.12 13.55 -22.35
N TRP A 64 -2.53 12.30 -22.23
CA TRP A 64 -1.62 11.17 -22.38
C TRP A 64 -1.00 11.17 -23.78
N PRO A 65 0.35 11.16 -23.91
CA PRO A 65 1.02 11.46 -25.19
C PRO A 65 0.87 10.37 -26.26
N TYR A 66 0.45 9.17 -25.89
CA TYR A 66 0.33 8.02 -26.79
C TYR A 66 -1.12 7.74 -27.26
N GLY A 67 -2.04 8.60 -26.95
CA GLY A 67 -3.39 8.56 -27.45
C GLY A 67 -3.96 9.97 -27.51
N ASN A 68 -4.78 10.28 -28.48
CA ASN A 68 -5.68 11.41 -28.36
C ASN A 68 -6.56 11.19 -27.13
N LEU A 69 -7.27 12.23 -26.68
CA LEU A 69 -8.34 12.13 -25.68
C LEU A 69 -9.27 10.91 -25.83
N LEU A 70 -9.17 10.23 -26.95
CA LEU A 70 -9.80 8.95 -27.29
C LEU A 70 -8.69 7.90 -27.41
N PHE A 71 -8.12 7.50 -26.26
CA PHE A 71 -7.30 6.31 -26.21
C PHE A 71 -8.14 5.13 -26.71
N ASP A 72 -7.69 4.50 -27.81
CA ASP A 72 -8.31 3.30 -28.36
C ASP A 72 -7.45 2.09 -27.96
N PRO A 73 -7.79 1.36 -26.89
CA PRO A 73 -7.05 0.19 -26.45
C PRO A 73 -7.04 -0.90 -27.53
N SER A 74 -8.02 -0.91 -28.46
CA SER A 74 -8.04 -1.86 -29.58
C SER A 74 -6.91 -1.62 -30.60
N SER A 75 -6.28 -0.47 -30.57
CA SER A 75 -5.11 -0.15 -31.41
C SER A 75 -3.78 -0.66 -30.83
N ILE A 76 -3.78 -1.17 -29.59
CA ILE A 76 -2.59 -1.63 -28.87
C ILE A 76 -2.67 -3.15 -28.70
N GLU A 77 -1.60 -3.84 -29.06
CA GLU A 77 -1.48 -5.29 -28.85
C GLU A 77 -1.01 -5.59 -27.43
N PHE A 78 -1.94 -5.94 -26.53
CA PHE A 78 -1.65 -6.41 -25.18
C PHE A 78 -1.29 -7.90 -25.16
N SER A 79 -0.35 -8.31 -24.28
CA SER A 79 -0.02 -9.72 -24.06
C SER A 79 -1.05 -10.44 -23.19
N PHE A 80 -1.85 -9.69 -22.43
CA PHE A 80 -2.85 -10.20 -21.50
C PHE A 80 -4.26 -9.81 -21.95
N THR A 81 -5.22 -10.64 -21.53
CA THR A 81 -6.65 -10.41 -21.79
C THR A 81 -7.34 -9.83 -20.57
N GLN A 82 -8.40 -9.09 -20.82
CA GLN A 82 -9.34 -8.61 -19.83
C GLN A 82 -10.72 -9.24 -20.10
N GLU A 83 -11.09 -10.22 -19.29
CA GLU A 83 -12.33 -10.96 -19.43
C GLU A 83 -12.88 -11.42 -18.09
N ASN A 84 -14.20 -11.40 -17.92
CA ASN A 84 -14.83 -12.00 -16.75
C ASN A 84 -14.63 -13.51 -16.77
N ILE A 85 -14.26 -14.08 -15.61
CA ILE A 85 -14.07 -15.52 -15.42
C ILE A 85 -14.98 -16.08 -14.33
N VAL A 86 -15.68 -15.23 -13.61
CA VAL A 86 -16.71 -15.56 -12.62
C VAL A 86 -17.86 -14.56 -12.68
N ASP A 87 -19.01 -14.92 -12.10
CA ASP A 87 -20.20 -14.06 -12.02
C ASP A 87 -20.24 -13.31 -10.68
N ASP A 88 -19.28 -12.65 -10.23
CA ASP A 88 -19.15 -11.84 -8.99
C ASP A 88 -20.41 -11.83 -8.04
N VAL A 89 -21.05 -12.99 -7.87
CA VAL A 89 -22.28 -13.15 -7.09
C VAL A 89 -21.98 -13.60 -5.69
N LEU A 90 -22.16 -12.71 -4.71
CA LEU A 90 -22.06 -13.02 -3.31
C LEU A 90 -23.42 -13.40 -2.74
N VAL A 91 -23.51 -14.59 -2.17
CA VAL A 91 -24.74 -15.14 -1.58
C VAL A 91 -24.57 -15.44 -0.10
N GLY A 92 -25.66 -15.27 0.66
CA GLY A 92 -25.72 -15.59 2.08
C GLY A 92 -25.56 -14.39 3.00
N SER A 93 -26.17 -14.49 4.18
CA SER A 93 -26.26 -13.42 5.18
C SER A 93 -24.92 -13.01 5.79
N THR A 94 -23.87 -13.79 5.58
CA THR A 94 -22.52 -13.46 6.10
C THR A 94 -22.01 -12.11 5.56
N TYR A 95 -22.40 -11.75 4.34
CA TYR A 95 -21.97 -10.52 3.67
C TYR A 95 -22.96 -9.37 3.77
N ASP A 96 -24.07 -9.51 4.52
CA ASP A 96 -25.12 -8.46 4.57
C ASP A 96 -24.56 -7.09 5.00
N SER A 97 -23.65 -7.05 5.97
CA SER A 97 -23.02 -5.81 6.42
C SER A 97 -22.07 -5.22 5.35
N PHE A 98 -21.40 -6.06 4.60
CA PHE A 98 -20.53 -5.66 3.49
C PHE A 98 -21.38 -5.15 2.31
N LEU A 99 -22.32 -5.96 1.84
CA LEU A 99 -23.16 -5.66 0.67
C LEU A 99 -24.10 -4.46 0.88
N LYS A 100 -24.36 -4.07 2.13
CA LYS A 100 -25.09 -2.82 2.42
C LYS A 100 -24.38 -1.59 1.88
N ASN A 101 -23.06 -1.60 1.80
CA ASN A 101 -22.22 -0.48 1.43
C ASN A 101 -21.25 -0.79 0.28
N ALA A 102 -21.15 -2.05 -0.13
CA ALA A 102 -20.26 -2.51 -1.19
C ALA A 102 -21.03 -2.93 -2.44
N SER A 103 -20.38 -2.75 -3.58
CA SER A 103 -20.82 -3.26 -4.88
C SER A 103 -19.60 -3.50 -5.77
N SER A 104 -19.77 -4.30 -6.83
CA SER A 104 -18.79 -4.32 -7.91
C SER A 104 -18.72 -2.94 -8.58
N SER A 105 -17.56 -2.61 -9.12
CA SER A 105 -17.33 -1.44 -9.98
C SER A 105 -17.48 -1.75 -11.47
N GLU A 106 -17.68 -3.03 -11.80
CA GLU A 106 -17.69 -3.54 -13.19
C GLU A 106 -16.31 -3.40 -13.91
N LEU A 107 -15.25 -3.10 -13.13
CA LEU A 107 -13.87 -2.98 -13.64
C LEU A 107 -13.18 -4.33 -13.51
N VAL A 108 -13.14 -5.09 -14.60
CA VAL A 108 -12.56 -6.44 -14.65
C VAL A 108 -11.04 -6.38 -14.54
N ILE A 109 -10.45 -7.20 -13.66
CA ILE A 109 -9.00 -7.28 -13.47
C ILE A 109 -8.38 -8.07 -14.62
N PRO A 110 -7.41 -7.50 -15.38
CA PRO A 110 -6.78 -8.21 -16.51
C PRO A 110 -5.91 -9.39 -16.05
N ALA A 111 -5.62 -10.30 -16.97
CA ALA A 111 -4.65 -11.40 -16.84
C ALA A 111 -4.95 -12.48 -15.78
N LEU A 112 -6.08 -12.43 -15.10
CA LEU A 112 -6.43 -13.42 -14.06
C LEU A 112 -6.44 -14.85 -14.59
N ASN A 113 -6.89 -15.04 -15.85
CA ASN A 113 -6.89 -16.32 -16.55
C ASN A 113 -5.49 -16.76 -17.06
N GLN A 114 -4.48 -15.89 -16.95
CA GLN A 114 -3.14 -16.09 -17.49
C GLN A 114 -2.06 -16.17 -16.38
N TYR A 115 -2.38 -16.77 -15.24
CA TYR A 115 -1.50 -16.98 -14.07
C TYR A 115 -1.12 -15.71 -13.30
N PHE A 116 -1.69 -14.57 -13.59
CA PHE A 116 -1.53 -13.36 -12.80
C PHE A 116 -2.24 -13.48 -11.46
N VAL A 117 -1.58 -13.04 -10.41
CA VAL A 117 -2.12 -12.97 -9.05
C VAL A 117 -2.05 -11.52 -8.60
N PRO A 118 -3.17 -10.79 -8.59
CA PRO A 118 -3.20 -9.37 -8.22
C PRO A 118 -2.92 -9.21 -6.72
N GLN A 119 -2.16 -8.17 -6.36
CA GLN A 119 -1.74 -7.92 -4.99
C GLN A 119 -1.96 -6.47 -4.56
N GLY A 120 -1.39 -5.50 -5.25
CA GLY A 120 -1.49 -4.08 -4.94
C GLY A 120 -2.45 -3.34 -5.85
N LEU A 121 -3.15 -2.34 -5.29
CA LEU A 121 -4.04 -1.44 -6.01
C LEU A 121 -3.72 0.01 -5.65
N SER A 122 -3.56 0.86 -6.65
CA SER A 122 -3.42 2.30 -6.49
C SER A 122 -4.19 3.05 -7.57
N TYR A 123 -4.53 4.30 -7.31
CA TYR A 123 -5.21 5.16 -8.27
C TYR A 123 -4.30 6.32 -8.67
N TRP A 124 -4.14 6.53 -9.98
CA TRP A 124 -3.43 7.66 -10.52
C TRP A 124 -4.41 8.75 -10.95
N GLU A 125 -4.46 9.82 -10.17
CA GLU A 125 -5.47 10.87 -10.32
C GLU A 125 -5.35 11.63 -11.65
N GLU A 126 -4.12 11.77 -12.17
CA GLU A 126 -3.84 12.55 -13.39
C GLU A 126 -4.61 12.05 -14.62
N PHE A 127 -4.75 10.73 -14.78
CA PHE A 127 -5.46 10.12 -15.91
C PHE A 127 -6.68 9.30 -15.50
N GLY A 128 -6.97 9.22 -14.22
CA GLY A 128 -8.11 8.44 -13.74
C GLY A 128 -7.91 6.93 -13.86
N TRP A 129 -6.68 6.43 -13.74
CA TRP A 129 -6.37 5.02 -13.93
C TRP A 129 -6.16 4.29 -12.62
N PHE A 130 -6.70 3.08 -12.53
CA PHE A 130 -6.29 2.12 -11.50
C PHE A 130 -5.07 1.35 -11.97
N PHE A 131 -4.04 1.32 -11.14
CA PHE A 131 -2.86 0.49 -11.32
C PHE A 131 -2.92 -0.73 -10.41
N ILE A 132 -2.62 -1.90 -10.99
CA ILE A 132 -2.64 -3.18 -10.29
C ILE A 132 -1.26 -3.81 -10.42
N THR A 133 -0.63 -4.13 -9.27
CA THR A 133 0.59 -4.93 -9.23
C THR A 133 0.28 -6.37 -8.87
N GLY A 134 1.17 -7.25 -9.23
CA GLY A 134 1.10 -8.64 -8.85
C GLY A 134 2.20 -9.46 -9.51
N TYR A 135 2.14 -10.75 -9.28
CA TYR A 135 3.15 -11.68 -9.76
C TYR A 135 2.54 -12.77 -10.63
N PHE A 136 3.39 -13.38 -11.46
CA PHE A 136 3.02 -14.57 -12.22
C PHE A 136 3.45 -15.82 -11.48
N LYS A 137 2.58 -16.82 -11.44
CA LYS A 137 2.87 -18.13 -10.87
C LYS A 137 2.60 -19.25 -11.87
N PRO A 138 3.29 -19.29 -13.01
CA PRO A 138 3.22 -20.40 -13.93
C PRO A 138 3.81 -21.67 -13.28
N THR A 139 3.61 -22.84 -13.92
CA THR A 139 4.07 -24.11 -13.35
C THR A 139 5.59 -24.27 -13.36
N ASP A 140 6.29 -23.70 -14.35
CA ASP A 140 7.64 -24.12 -14.71
C ASP A 140 8.70 -23.02 -14.74
N TYR A 141 8.36 -21.75 -14.56
CA TYR A 141 9.33 -20.63 -14.56
C TYR A 141 8.84 -19.43 -13.76
N SER A 142 9.76 -18.56 -13.35
CA SER A 142 9.46 -17.25 -12.81
C SER A 142 9.46 -16.23 -13.94
N ALA A 143 8.33 -15.54 -14.12
CA ALA A 143 8.23 -14.42 -15.03
C ALA A 143 8.42 -13.10 -14.26
N SER A 144 8.75 -12.01 -14.96
CA SER A 144 8.74 -10.67 -14.37
C SER A 144 7.37 -10.37 -13.77
N SER A 145 7.35 -9.73 -12.63
CA SER A 145 6.16 -9.07 -12.11
C SER A 145 5.72 -8.01 -13.10
N VAL A 146 4.44 -7.66 -13.06
CA VAL A 146 3.87 -6.69 -14.01
C VAL A 146 3.09 -5.61 -13.28
N LEU A 147 3.03 -4.47 -13.95
CA LEU A 147 2.12 -3.37 -13.63
C LEU A 147 1.05 -3.33 -14.73
N LEU A 148 -0.20 -3.38 -14.35
CA LEU A 148 -1.36 -3.30 -15.25
C LEU A 148 -2.16 -2.05 -14.92
N ALA A 149 -2.81 -1.45 -15.92
CA ALA A 149 -3.64 -0.27 -15.71
C ALA A 149 -5.01 -0.40 -16.39
N ILE A 150 -6.04 0.08 -15.68
CA ILE A 150 -7.44 0.12 -16.12
C ILE A 150 -7.92 1.56 -16.02
N ASP A 151 -8.56 2.08 -17.05
CA ASP A 151 -9.28 3.36 -17.00
C ASP A 151 -10.51 3.22 -16.09
N SER A 152 -10.61 4.07 -15.07
CA SER A 152 -11.68 3.97 -14.07
C SER A 152 -13.05 4.39 -14.59
N SER A 153 -13.10 5.13 -15.68
CA SER A 153 -14.35 5.66 -16.27
C SER A 153 -14.94 4.76 -17.34
N THR A 154 -14.09 4.06 -18.08
CA THR A 154 -14.51 3.19 -19.20
C THR A 154 -14.40 1.70 -18.86
N GLY A 155 -13.57 1.34 -17.86
CA GLY A 155 -13.25 -0.04 -17.54
C GLY A 155 -12.25 -0.68 -18.49
N GLU A 156 -11.71 0.08 -19.44
CA GLU A 156 -10.81 -0.44 -20.47
C GLU A 156 -9.41 -0.71 -19.92
N TYR A 157 -8.80 -1.79 -20.38
CA TYR A 157 -7.41 -2.13 -20.13
C TYR A 157 -6.50 -1.21 -20.94
N VAL A 158 -5.77 -0.33 -20.26
CA VAL A 158 -5.05 0.79 -20.87
C VAL A 158 -3.53 0.71 -20.79
N GLY A 159 -2.97 -0.19 -19.99
CA GLY A 159 -1.52 -0.27 -19.84
C GLY A 159 -1.01 -1.59 -19.30
N GLU A 160 0.18 -2.02 -19.81
CA GLU A 160 0.85 -3.26 -19.48
C GLU A 160 2.36 -3.09 -19.49
N TRP A 161 3.00 -3.22 -18.33
CA TRP A 161 4.44 -3.07 -18.21
C TRP A 161 5.07 -4.23 -17.43
N LYS A 162 6.07 -4.87 -18.04
CA LYS A 162 6.97 -5.82 -17.35
C LYS A 162 7.95 -5.05 -16.50
N LEU A 163 8.16 -5.50 -15.28
CA LEU A 163 9.08 -4.85 -14.35
C LEU A 163 10.50 -5.44 -14.51
N LEU A 164 11.49 -4.56 -14.53
CA LEU A 164 12.90 -4.91 -14.58
C LEU A 164 13.63 -4.37 -13.35
N ASP A 165 14.55 -5.15 -12.80
CA ASP A 165 15.47 -4.69 -11.75
C ASP A 165 16.41 -3.58 -12.27
N ILE A 166 17.15 -2.92 -11.38
CA ILE A 166 18.08 -1.82 -11.72
C ILE A 166 19.12 -2.24 -12.78
N ASP A 167 19.52 -3.51 -12.77
CA ASP A 167 20.49 -4.05 -13.74
C ASP A 167 19.85 -4.48 -15.09
N GLY A 168 18.56 -4.28 -15.25
CA GLY A 168 17.79 -4.65 -16.44
C GLY A 168 17.36 -6.12 -16.49
N SER A 169 17.65 -6.91 -15.47
CA SER A 169 17.12 -8.27 -15.36
C SER A 169 15.64 -8.28 -14.98
N ALA A 170 14.97 -9.42 -15.19
CA ALA A 170 13.55 -9.56 -14.85
C ALA A 170 13.33 -9.38 -13.34
N HIS A 171 12.45 -8.46 -12.95
CA HIS A 171 12.02 -8.28 -11.56
C HIS A 171 10.99 -9.36 -11.19
N THR A 172 11.45 -10.41 -10.51
CA THR A 172 10.64 -11.60 -10.20
C THR A 172 10.20 -11.64 -8.74
N LYS A 173 9.91 -10.46 -8.17
CA LYS A 173 9.51 -10.31 -6.78
C LYS A 173 7.98 -10.45 -6.62
N HIS A 174 7.51 -10.37 -5.39
CA HIS A 174 6.09 -10.55 -5.09
C HIS A 174 5.25 -9.27 -5.31
N ASP A 175 5.86 -8.08 -5.20
CA ASP A 175 5.24 -6.75 -5.35
C ASP A 175 3.85 -6.65 -4.72
N GLY A 176 3.82 -6.87 -3.40
CA GLY A 176 2.59 -6.96 -2.61
C GLY A 176 1.81 -5.65 -2.51
N GLY A 177 2.40 -4.52 -2.91
CA GLY A 177 1.71 -3.23 -2.87
C GLY A 177 2.29 -2.20 -3.81
N ILE A 178 1.51 -1.16 -4.07
CA ILE A 178 1.85 -0.04 -4.92
C ILE A 178 1.35 1.27 -4.31
N ALA A 179 2.20 2.29 -4.33
CA ALA A 179 1.85 3.66 -4.03
C ALA A 179 2.25 4.55 -5.21
N ILE A 180 1.31 5.34 -5.73
CA ILE A 180 1.56 6.27 -6.84
C ILE A 180 1.39 7.68 -6.30
N THR A 181 2.44 8.49 -6.46
CA THR A 181 2.44 9.92 -6.19
C THR A 181 2.36 10.72 -7.49
N GLU A 182 2.49 12.03 -7.42
CA GLU A 182 2.53 12.87 -8.62
C GLU A 182 3.75 12.59 -9.51
N THR A 183 4.86 12.11 -8.94
CA THR A 183 6.15 11.99 -9.64
C THR A 183 6.69 10.57 -9.70
N ASP A 184 6.24 9.68 -8.82
CA ASP A 184 6.88 8.39 -8.63
C ASP A 184 5.88 7.26 -8.35
N ILE A 185 6.24 6.08 -8.80
CA ILE A 185 5.63 4.80 -8.47
C ILE A 185 6.56 4.09 -7.47
N TYR A 186 6.00 3.65 -6.35
CA TYR A 186 6.69 2.84 -5.34
C TYR A 186 6.05 1.46 -5.28
N LEU A 187 6.84 0.42 -5.53
CA LEU A 187 6.45 -0.98 -5.41
C LEU A 187 7.05 -1.55 -4.11
N SER A 188 6.32 -2.36 -3.39
CA SER A 188 6.75 -2.84 -2.07
C SER A 188 6.93 -4.35 -2.03
N THR A 189 8.12 -4.79 -1.59
CA THR A 189 8.42 -6.19 -1.27
C THR A 189 9.71 -6.32 -0.45
N SER A 190 9.77 -7.29 0.46
CA SER A 190 11.02 -7.73 1.12
C SER A 190 11.87 -6.62 1.73
N TYR A 191 11.29 -5.79 2.62
CA TYR A 191 11.96 -4.66 3.29
C TYR A 191 12.47 -3.57 2.34
N THR A 192 11.89 -3.46 1.16
CA THR A 192 12.32 -2.52 0.13
C THR A 192 11.12 -1.89 -0.55
N LEU A 193 11.21 -0.59 -0.80
CA LEU A 193 10.43 0.10 -1.82
C LEU A 193 11.29 0.24 -3.07
N TYR A 194 10.73 -0.13 -4.20
CA TYR A 194 11.32 0.01 -5.52
C TYR A 194 10.68 1.20 -6.21
N ARG A 195 11.49 2.20 -6.56
CA ARG A 195 11.02 3.44 -7.17
C ARG A 195 11.20 3.43 -8.68
N ILE A 196 10.16 3.88 -9.38
CA ILE A 196 10.16 4.16 -10.81
C ILE A 196 9.56 5.56 -10.97
N SER A 197 10.20 6.45 -11.71
CA SER A 197 9.62 7.77 -11.98
C SER A 197 8.43 7.67 -12.94
N ILE A 198 7.45 8.54 -12.77
CA ILE A 198 6.30 8.66 -13.70
C ILE A 198 6.78 9.00 -15.12
N GLU A 199 7.89 9.74 -15.27
CA GLU A 199 8.48 10.04 -16.56
C GLU A 199 8.80 8.78 -17.38
N ARG A 200 9.14 7.66 -16.72
CA ARG A 200 9.36 6.38 -17.40
C ARG A 200 8.09 5.81 -18.05
N LEU A 201 6.93 6.00 -17.43
CA LEU A 201 5.66 5.65 -18.09
C LEU A 201 5.47 6.44 -19.38
N TYR A 202 5.75 7.75 -19.34
CA TYR A 202 5.65 8.60 -20.52
C TYR A 202 6.66 8.25 -21.62
N GLU A 203 7.86 7.75 -21.25
CA GLU A 203 8.87 7.32 -22.23
C GLU A 203 8.50 5.98 -22.88
N VAL A 204 7.93 5.06 -22.12
CA VAL A 204 7.64 3.69 -22.58
C VAL A 204 6.28 3.60 -23.30
N GLY A 205 5.33 4.43 -22.92
CA GLY A 205 3.95 4.35 -23.43
C GLY A 205 3.13 3.26 -22.74
N ASN A 206 2.08 2.79 -23.39
CA ASN A 206 1.07 1.91 -22.81
C ASN A 206 1.52 0.45 -22.65
N VAL A 207 2.48 -0.01 -23.45
CA VAL A 207 2.99 -1.39 -23.41
C VAL A 207 4.52 -1.38 -23.46
N GLY A 208 5.16 -2.10 -22.54
CA GLY A 208 6.61 -2.20 -22.56
C GLY A 208 7.23 -2.77 -21.30
N SER A 209 8.40 -2.23 -20.95
CA SER A 209 9.11 -2.61 -19.73
C SER A 209 9.51 -1.38 -18.94
N LEU A 210 9.26 -1.40 -17.64
CA LEU A 210 9.64 -0.35 -16.71
C LEU A 210 10.79 -0.84 -15.85
N GLN A 211 11.92 -0.13 -15.94
CA GLN A 211 13.09 -0.43 -15.14
C GLN A 211 13.04 0.32 -13.81
N ILE A 212 13.27 -0.40 -12.72
CA ILE A 212 13.44 0.17 -11.39
C ILE A 212 14.68 1.07 -11.39
N GLU A 213 14.53 2.27 -10.83
CA GLU A 213 15.60 3.28 -10.77
C GLU A 213 16.27 3.33 -9.40
N GLU A 214 15.57 2.93 -8.33
CA GLU A 214 16.08 3.04 -6.97
C GLU A 214 15.49 1.95 -6.06
N GLU A 215 16.33 1.42 -5.15
CA GLU A 215 15.94 0.55 -4.04
C GLU A 215 16.04 1.33 -2.73
N ILE A 216 14.92 1.51 -2.04
CA ILE A 216 14.84 2.23 -0.77
C ILE A 216 14.56 1.22 0.34
N LYS A 217 15.49 1.06 1.28
CA LYS A 217 15.30 0.17 2.43
C LYS A 217 14.36 0.79 3.46
N VAL A 218 13.40 0.00 3.91
CA VAL A 218 12.39 0.41 4.89
C VAL A 218 12.43 -0.48 6.14
N PRO A 219 12.03 0.02 7.33
CA PRO A 219 12.11 -0.73 8.58
C PRO A 219 11.07 -1.85 8.71
N VAL A 220 10.17 -1.98 7.74
CA VAL A 220 9.06 -2.94 7.71
C VAL A 220 9.23 -3.95 6.59
N SER A 221 8.57 -5.12 6.66
CA SER A 221 8.73 -6.18 5.64
C SER A 221 8.18 -5.81 4.25
N ALA A 222 7.51 -4.66 4.12
CA ALA A 222 7.02 -4.08 2.87
C ALA A 222 6.09 -5.04 2.10
N SER A 223 5.12 -5.61 2.79
CA SER A 223 4.16 -6.56 2.19
C SER A 223 3.06 -5.87 1.40
N PHE A 224 2.78 -4.60 1.71
CA PHE A 224 1.85 -3.74 0.98
C PHE A 224 2.31 -2.28 1.03
N ALA A 225 1.84 -1.47 0.07
CA ALA A 225 2.04 -0.03 0.06
C ALA A 225 0.79 0.70 -0.42
N ASN A 226 0.67 1.97 -0.07
CA ASN A 226 -0.43 2.84 -0.48
C ASN A 226 0.01 4.31 -0.44
N TYR A 227 -0.55 5.15 -1.32
CA TYR A 227 -0.47 6.60 -1.21
C TYR A 227 -1.83 7.16 -0.84
N SER A 228 -1.94 7.72 0.34
CA SER A 228 -3.14 8.37 0.82
C SER A 228 -2.82 9.36 1.93
N ASN A 229 -3.70 10.34 2.16
CA ASN A 229 -3.49 11.38 3.16
C ASN A 229 -2.13 12.09 3.00
N ASN A 230 -1.67 12.31 1.74
CA ASN A 230 -0.40 12.92 1.35
C ASN A 230 0.85 12.23 1.93
N MET A 231 0.78 10.93 2.12
CA MET A 231 1.88 10.11 2.62
C MET A 231 1.97 8.78 1.86
N VAL A 232 3.18 8.30 1.66
CA VAL A 232 3.43 6.92 1.24
C VAL A 232 3.45 6.05 2.50
N TRP A 233 2.59 5.05 2.53
CA TRP A 233 2.45 4.07 3.59
C TRP A 233 3.01 2.73 3.13
N VAL A 234 3.78 2.08 4.00
CA VAL A 234 4.37 0.76 3.74
C VAL A 234 4.14 -0.12 4.95
N GLY A 235 3.55 -1.28 4.77
CA GLY A 235 3.15 -2.11 5.87
C GLY A 235 3.60 -3.56 5.79
N GLU A 236 3.34 -4.28 6.86
CA GLU A 236 3.73 -5.66 7.07
C GLU A 236 2.54 -6.58 7.11
N PHE A 237 2.69 -7.72 6.48
CA PHE A 237 1.84 -8.88 6.71
C PHE A 237 2.48 -9.76 7.79
N TYR A 238 1.72 -10.12 8.80
CA TYR A 238 2.14 -11.07 9.83
C TYR A 238 1.15 -12.22 9.96
N GLU A 239 1.65 -13.43 9.93
CA GLU A 239 0.97 -14.64 10.38
C GLU A 239 1.98 -15.52 11.12
N LYS A 240 1.62 -15.94 12.32
CA LYS A 240 2.55 -16.54 13.29
C LYS A 240 3.33 -17.75 12.76
N ASN A 241 2.70 -18.60 11.95
CA ASN A 241 3.30 -19.87 11.52
C ASN A 241 4.01 -19.75 10.17
N ASP A 242 3.37 -19.06 9.21
CA ASP A 242 3.82 -19.04 7.82
C ASP A 242 4.61 -17.76 7.47
N TYR A 243 4.32 -16.64 8.17
CA TYR A 243 4.93 -15.34 7.90
C TYR A 243 5.37 -14.62 9.19
N PRO A 244 6.27 -15.22 9.99
CA PRO A 244 6.76 -14.59 11.21
C PRO A 244 7.65 -13.39 10.89
N LEU A 245 7.46 -12.29 11.63
CA LEU A 245 8.29 -11.09 11.56
C LEU A 245 9.36 -11.07 12.66
N ARG A 246 10.22 -10.06 12.62
CA ARG A 246 11.24 -9.83 13.64
C ARG A 246 10.58 -9.45 14.96
N GLY A 247 11.02 -10.06 16.07
CA GLY A 247 10.37 -9.93 17.38
C GLY A 247 10.33 -8.52 17.98
N PHE A 248 11.12 -7.55 17.47
CA PHE A 248 11.08 -6.18 17.97
C PHE A 248 9.88 -5.35 17.46
N HIS A 249 9.08 -5.89 16.52
CA HIS A 249 7.79 -5.29 16.12
C HIS A 249 6.64 -5.69 17.04
N GLU A 250 6.89 -6.54 18.03
CA GLU A 250 5.89 -6.90 19.02
C GLU A 250 5.58 -5.72 19.94
N VAL A 251 4.32 -5.29 19.93
CA VAL A 251 3.82 -4.19 20.76
C VAL A 251 2.63 -4.68 21.58
N LYS A 252 2.75 -4.57 22.89
CA LYS A 252 1.67 -4.91 23.81
C LYS A 252 0.71 -3.73 23.92
N ILE A 253 -0.39 -3.77 23.17
CA ILE A 253 -1.40 -2.70 23.12
C ILE A 253 -2.15 -2.56 24.45
N ASN A 254 -2.55 -3.70 25.04
CA ASN A 254 -3.24 -3.75 26.33
C ASN A 254 -3.04 -5.14 26.99
N ALA A 255 -3.78 -5.43 28.05
CA ALA A 255 -3.66 -6.70 28.80
C ALA A 255 -3.92 -7.95 27.95
N THR A 256 -4.72 -7.86 26.91
CA THR A 256 -5.21 -8.99 26.09
C THR A 256 -4.76 -8.93 24.62
N THR A 257 -4.27 -7.79 24.15
CA THR A 257 -3.96 -7.54 22.74
C THR A 257 -2.49 -7.22 22.56
N THR A 258 -1.85 -7.95 21.66
CA THR A 258 -0.48 -7.71 21.20
C THR A 258 -0.50 -7.62 19.67
N HIS A 259 0.13 -6.60 19.12
CA HIS A 259 0.38 -6.46 17.70
C HIS A 259 1.80 -6.94 17.37
N TYR A 260 1.99 -7.43 16.16
CA TYR A 260 3.26 -7.96 15.68
C TYR A 260 3.71 -7.34 14.37
N ALA A 261 2.92 -6.43 13.82
CA ALA A 261 3.16 -5.81 12.52
C ALA A 261 3.07 -4.28 12.61
N TRP A 262 3.84 -3.62 11.76
CA TRP A 262 3.90 -2.17 11.66
C TRP A 262 3.53 -1.68 10.27
N VAL A 263 3.09 -0.42 10.21
CA VAL A 263 3.05 0.39 9.00
C VAL A 263 3.91 1.62 9.21
N ALA A 264 4.84 1.86 8.31
CA ALA A 264 5.65 3.05 8.27
C ALA A 264 5.04 4.08 7.31
N GLY A 265 4.79 5.29 7.79
CA GLY A 265 4.25 6.40 7.00
C GLY A 265 5.32 7.42 6.69
N TYR A 266 5.48 7.76 5.41
CA TYR A 266 6.48 8.70 4.91
C TYR A 266 5.83 9.90 4.27
N LYS A 267 6.17 11.11 4.72
CA LYS A 267 5.89 12.33 3.96
C LYS A 267 6.80 12.41 2.75
N LEU A 268 6.33 13.13 1.75
CA LEU A 268 7.17 13.52 0.63
C LEU A 268 7.98 14.76 1.00
N ASP A 269 9.26 14.77 0.65
CA ASP A 269 10.10 15.97 0.73
C ASP A 269 9.57 17.03 -0.24
N LYS A 270 9.38 18.24 0.25
CA LYS A 270 8.75 19.34 -0.50
C LYS A 270 9.53 19.81 -1.74
N ASN A 271 10.83 19.52 -1.80
CA ASN A 271 11.69 19.98 -2.90
C ASN A 271 11.87 18.89 -3.96
N THR A 272 11.88 17.63 -3.54
CA THR A 272 12.18 16.49 -4.41
C THR A 272 10.96 15.64 -4.73
N ASN A 273 9.83 15.82 -4.03
CA ASN A 273 8.64 14.98 -4.05
C ASN A 273 8.89 13.49 -3.77
N LYS A 274 10.07 13.14 -3.25
CA LYS A 274 10.43 11.77 -2.85
C LYS A 274 10.14 11.54 -1.38
N ILE A 275 10.01 10.28 -0.99
CA ILE A 275 9.88 9.92 0.43
C ILE A 275 11.14 10.33 1.21
N GLU A 276 10.94 10.71 2.47
CA GLU A 276 12.04 10.99 3.40
C GLU A 276 12.72 9.68 3.85
N ASP A 277 14.00 9.73 4.25
CA ASP A 277 14.77 8.55 4.68
C ASP A 277 14.23 7.91 5.96
N THR A 278 13.56 8.69 6.80
CA THR A 278 13.00 8.24 8.07
C THR A 278 11.49 8.39 8.03
N PRO A 279 10.73 7.38 8.47
CA PRO A 279 9.29 7.50 8.52
C PRO A 279 8.85 8.64 9.44
N THR A 280 7.80 9.34 9.05
CA THR A 280 7.17 10.41 9.85
C THR A 280 6.44 9.85 11.05
N CYS A 281 5.88 8.64 10.91
CA CYS A 281 5.19 7.93 11.99
C CYS A 281 5.14 6.42 11.70
N ILE A 282 4.86 5.66 12.75
CA ILE A 282 4.57 4.22 12.69
C ILE A 282 3.15 3.98 13.21
N LEU A 283 2.42 3.07 12.55
CA LEU A 283 1.21 2.48 13.09
C LEU A 283 1.50 1.05 13.52
N SER A 284 1.19 0.70 14.77
CA SER A 284 1.17 -0.70 15.22
C SER A 284 -0.21 -1.27 14.89
N ILE A 285 -0.26 -2.30 14.05
CA ILE A 285 -1.47 -2.81 13.41
C ILE A 285 -1.78 -4.27 13.78
N PRO A 286 -3.06 -4.71 13.65
CA PRO A 286 -3.44 -6.12 13.75
C PRO A 286 -2.69 -7.00 12.74
N GLU A 287 -2.75 -8.31 12.95
CA GLU A 287 -2.16 -9.30 12.04
C GLU A 287 -2.96 -9.47 10.74
N LYS A 288 -2.32 -10.05 9.71
CA LYS A 288 -2.91 -10.45 8.41
C LYS A 288 -3.42 -9.30 7.56
N ILE A 289 -2.83 -8.12 7.72
CA ILE A 289 -3.16 -6.96 6.89
C ILE A 289 -2.49 -7.11 5.53
N GLN A 290 -3.29 -6.96 4.47
CA GLN A 290 -2.88 -7.07 3.06
C GLN A 290 -2.87 -5.72 2.34
N GLY A 291 -3.56 -4.73 2.89
CA GLY A 291 -3.62 -3.41 2.31
C GLY A 291 -4.19 -2.38 3.27
N MET A 292 -4.03 -1.12 2.92
CA MET A 292 -4.58 0.01 3.67
C MET A 292 -4.90 1.18 2.76
N SER A 293 -5.81 2.04 3.22
CA SER A 293 -5.98 3.38 2.66
C SER A 293 -6.64 4.33 3.65
N PHE A 294 -6.33 5.62 3.55
CA PHE A 294 -7.07 6.66 4.26
C PHE A 294 -8.16 7.23 3.34
N LEU A 295 -9.40 7.23 3.81
CA LEU A 295 -10.49 7.94 3.16
C LEU A 295 -10.33 9.46 3.36
N ARG A 296 -11.02 10.27 2.54
CA ARG A 296 -10.98 11.75 2.65
C ARG A 296 -11.36 12.26 4.04
N ASN A 297 -12.27 11.58 4.72
CA ASN A 297 -12.69 11.92 6.10
C ASN A 297 -11.67 11.45 7.15
N LYS A 298 -10.46 11.05 6.75
CA LYS A 298 -9.35 10.54 7.57
C LYS A 298 -9.62 9.20 8.27
N THR A 299 -10.67 8.49 7.91
CA THR A 299 -10.84 7.10 8.35
C THR A 299 -9.76 6.24 7.71
N LEU A 300 -8.96 5.56 8.51
CA LEU A 300 -8.07 4.50 8.05
C LEU A 300 -8.89 3.24 7.83
N VAL A 301 -8.71 2.61 6.67
CA VAL A 301 -9.23 1.26 6.39
C VAL A 301 -8.06 0.31 6.21
N LEU A 302 -8.14 -0.86 6.87
CA LEU A 302 -7.19 -1.95 6.72
C LEU A 302 -7.94 -3.17 6.16
N SER A 303 -7.42 -3.79 5.09
CA SER A 303 -7.90 -5.08 4.59
C SER A 303 -7.12 -6.21 5.26
N SER A 304 -7.83 -7.15 5.89
CA SER A 304 -7.22 -8.31 6.56
C SER A 304 -7.70 -9.60 5.93
N SER A 305 -6.77 -10.44 5.48
CA SER A 305 -7.08 -11.70 4.83
C SER A 305 -5.99 -12.76 5.05
N TYR A 306 -6.40 -14.01 5.16
CA TYR A 306 -5.49 -15.16 5.15
C TYR A 306 -6.22 -16.45 4.80
N GLY A 307 -5.80 -17.05 3.68
CA GLY A 307 -6.28 -18.36 3.22
C GLY A 307 -7.55 -18.29 2.37
N ARG A 308 -7.64 -19.21 1.42
CA ARG A 308 -8.60 -19.22 0.29
C ARG A 308 -10.06 -19.33 0.66
N ARG A 309 -10.37 -19.78 1.88
CA ARG A 309 -11.74 -20.08 2.32
C ARG A 309 -12.14 -19.34 3.59
N ASN A 310 -11.22 -18.63 4.22
CA ASN A 310 -11.49 -17.83 5.40
C ASN A 310 -12.05 -16.48 4.96
N TYR A 311 -13.08 -16.01 5.63
CA TYR A 311 -13.59 -14.67 5.41
C TYR A 311 -12.50 -13.63 5.71
N SER A 312 -12.47 -12.59 4.89
CA SER A 312 -11.66 -11.40 5.12
C SER A 312 -12.38 -10.44 6.07
N SER A 313 -11.66 -9.42 6.51
CA SER A 313 -12.20 -8.33 7.32
C SER A 313 -11.71 -6.99 6.81
N LEU A 314 -12.59 -6.00 6.83
CA LEU A 314 -12.22 -4.59 6.70
C LEU A 314 -12.31 -3.97 8.09
N TYR A 315 -11.21 -3.34 8.54
CA TYR A 315 -11.16 -2.61 9.81
C TYR A 315 -11.21 -1.12 9.53
N PHE A 316 -12.18 -0.43 10.12
CA PHE A 316 -12.39 1.00 9.96
C PHE A 316 -12.00 1.73 11.25
N VAL A 317 -11.00 2.58 11.19
CA VAL A 317 -10.43 3.34 12.31
C VAL A 317 -10.66 4.83 12.09
N SER A 318 -11.38 5.48 12.97
CA SER A 318 -11.68 6.92 12.85
C SER A 318 -10.45 7.76 13.22
N ASP A 319 -9.92 8.52 12.26
CA ASP A 319 -8.82 9.51 12.37
C ASP A 319 -7.72 9.12 13.39
N PRO A 320 -6.99 8.01 13.17
CA PRO A 320 -6.06 7.46 14.16
C PRO A 320 -4.88 8.40 14.50
N LEU A 321 -4.60 9.37 13.64
CA LEU A 321 -3.50 10.33 13.80
C LEU A 321 -3.92 11.62 14.53
N SER A 322 -5.20 11.77 14.89
CA SER A 322 -5.69 12.96 15.61
C SER A 322 -5.40 12.96 17.10
N LYS A 323 -5.09 11.78 17.68
CA LYS A 323 -4.68 11.63 19.07
C LYS A 323 -3.18 11.88 19.26
N ASN A 324 -2.74 12.05 20.51
CA ASN A 324 -1.32 11.95 20.84
C ASN A 324 -0.80 10.56 20.50
N CYS A 325 0.47 10.46 20.08
CA CYS A 325 1.09 9.15 19.87
C CYS A 325 1.13 8.35 21.19
N ASP A 326 1.11 7.03 21.05
CA ASP A 326 1.10 6.14 22.21
C ASP A 326 2.52 5.96 22.79
N GLU A 327 3.54 5.99 21.92
CA GLU A 327 4.97 5.95 22.30
C GLU A 327 5.85 6.54 21.20
N TYR A 328 7.14 6.63 21.46
CA TYR A 328 8.18 6.97 20.48
C TYR A 328 9.16 5.81 20.33
N ILE A 329 9.58 5.56 19.09
CA ILE A 329 10.61 4.57 18.78
C ILE A 329 11.76 5.23 18.02
N THR A 330 12.95 4.67 18.12
CA THR A 330 14.13 5.20 17.42
C THR A 330 14.31 4.49 16.07
N ILE A 331 14.28 5.25 14.97
CA ILE A 331 14.60 4.78 13.62
C ILE A 331 15.59 5.77 13.00
N ASN A 332 16.73 5.29 12.50
CA ASN A 332 17.79 6.13 11.92
C ASN A 332 18.22 7.27 12.85
N ASP A 333 18.41 6.98 14.13
CA ASP A 333 18.79 7.93 15.19
C ASP A 333 17.77 9.09 15.39
N LYS A 334 16.55 8.94 14.94
CA LYS A 334 15.45 9.90 15.15
C LYS A 334 14.32 9.26 15.94
N GLU A 335 13.69 10.04 16.81
CA GLU A 335 12.45 9.63 17.49
C GLU A 335 11.27 9.73 16.54
N VAL A 336 10.58 8.62 16.35
CA VAL A 336 9.43 8.48 15.46
C VAL A 336 8.20 8.15 16.30
N PRO A 337 7.11 8.93 16.21
CA PRO A 337 5.90 8.66 16.96
C PRO A 337 5.21 7.38 16.45
N MET A 338 4.76 6.55 17.38
CA MET A 338 3.99 5.34 17.11
C MET A 338 2.57 5.48 17.62
N TYR A 339 1.61 5.02 16.81
CA TYR A 339 0.18 5.02 17.10
C TYR A 339 -0.35 3.60 17.10
N TYR A 340 -1.08 3.22 18.17
CA TYR A 340 -1.69 1.90 18.28
C TYR A 340 -3.06 1.89 17.63
N ILE A 341 -3.29 0.90 16.76
CA ILE A 341 -4.56 0.68 16.06
C ILE A 341 -5.37 -0.36 16.84
N ASP A 342 -6.00 0.05 17.92
CA ASP A 342 -6.66 -0.82 18.91
C ASP A 342 -8.18 -0.69 18.96
N ASN A 343 -8.77 0.29 18.28
CA ASN A 343 -10.21 0.51 18.25
C ASN A 343 -10.71 0.69 16.81
N TYR A 344 -11.41 -0.33 16.30
CA TYR A 344 -11.92 -0.34 14.92
C TYR A 344 -13.27 -1.05 14.82
N GLU A 345 -14.09 -0.58 13.90
CA GLU A 345 -15.26 -1.29 13.43
C GLU A 345 -14.84 -2.36 12.42
N THR A 346 -15.42 -3.54 12.51
CA THR A 346 -15.12 -4.67 11.62
C THR A 346 -16.28 -4.96 10.70
N VAL A 347 -16.00 -5.09 9.40
CA VAL A 347 -16.93 -5.58 8.38
C VAL A 347 -16.36 -6.86 7.78
N VAL A 348 -17.15 -7.93 7.77
CA VAL A 348 -16.79 -9.20 7.14
C VAL A 348 -16.88 -9.04 5.62
N ALA A 349 -15.79 -9.36 4.94
CA ALA A 349 -15.66 -9.30 3.49
C ALA A 349 -15.40 -10.69 2.87
N PRO A 350 -15.56 -10.85 1.55
CA PRO A 350 -15.19 -12.07 0.84
C PRO A 350 -13.72 -12.45 1.06
N PRO A 351 -13.39 -13.74 0.99
CA PRO A 351 -12.02 -14.23 1.16
C PRO A 351 -11.03 -13.59 0.17
N MET A 352 -9.76 -13.51 0.61
CA MET A 352 -8.64 -13.15 -0.24
C MET A 352 -8.67 -11.69 -0.75
N VAL A 353 -9.18 -10.76 0.09
CA VAL A 353 -9.00 -9.32 -0.18
C VAL A 353 -7.51 -8.98 -0.05
N GLU A 354 -7.01 -8.20 -1.00
CA GLU A 354 -5.62 -7.76 -1.07
C GLU A 354 -5.51 -6.23 -0.99
N GLY A 355 -4.78 -5.60 -1.89
CA GLY A 355 -4.58 -4.17 -1.95
C GLY A 355 -5.86 -3.36 -2.07
N CYS A 356 -5.84 -2.17 -1.51
CA CYS A 356 -6.93 -1.21 -1.60
C CYS A 356 -6.42 0.22 -1.72
N CYS A 357 -7.22 1.07 -2.35
CA CYS A 357 -7.01 2.51 -2.42
C CYS A 357 -8.32 3.26 -2.25
N SER A 358 -8.28 4.58 -2.10
CA SER A 358 -9.49 5.37 -1.89
C SER A 358 -9.60 6.53 -2.88
N LEU A 359 -10.82 6.76 -3.36
CA LEU A 359 -11.22 7.99 -4.05
C LEU A 359 -12.28 8.68 -3.20
N GLY A 360 -11.91 9.80 -2.61
CA GLY A 360 -12.80 10.49 -1.68
C GLY A 360 -13.10 9.62 -0.45
N ASN A 361 -14.37 9.30 -0.23
CA ASN A 361 -14.83 8.44 0.86
C ASN A 361 -15.22 7.03 0.38
N THR A 362 -14.89 6.66 -0.83
CA THR A 362 -15.07 5.32 -1.37
C THR A 362 -13.75 4.57 -1.36
N LEU A 363 -13.74 3.40 -0.75
CA LEU A 363 -12.63 2.43 -0.81
C LEU A 363 -12.82 1.57 -2.05
N TYR A 364 -11.76 1.38 -2.82
CA TYR A 364 -11.65 0.40 -3.89
C TYR A 364 -10.71 -0.71 -3.44
N MET A 365 -11.05 -1.94 -3.74
CA MET A 365 -10.29 -3.11 -3.31
C MET A 365 -10.28 -4.19 -4.38
N ILE A 366 -9.21 -4.98 -4.39
CA ILE A 366 -9.06 -6.15 -5.26
C ILE A 366 -9.01 -7.43 -4.45
N PHE A 367 -9.31 -8.54 -5.15
CA PHE A 367 -9.28 -9.88 -4.60
C PHE A 367 -8.40 -10.77 -5.48
N GLU A 368 -7.57 -11.60 -4.89
CA GLU A 368 -6.80 -12.59 -5.65
C GLU A 368 -7.58 -13.90 -5.88
N SER A 369 -8.81 -13.97 -5.36
CA SER A 369 -9.61 -15.20 -5.30
C SER A 369 -10.00 -15.79 -6.66
N ALA A 370 -10.14 -14.97 -7.69
CA ALA A 370 -10.44 -15.39 -9.06
C ALA A 370 -9.19 -15.68 -9.90
N ALA A 371 -7.97 -15.45 -9.39
CA ALA A 371 -6.76 -15.79 -10.13
C ALA A 371 -6.71 -17.27 -10.50
N TYR A 372 -6.24 -17.60 -11.70
CA TYR A 372 -6.12 -18.98 -12.22
C TYR A 372 -5.54 -19.97 -11.20
N ASN A 373 -4.53 -19.54 -10.47
CA ASN A 373 -3.86 -20.37 -9.46
C ASN A 373 -4.76 -20.80 -8.29
N TYR A 374 -5.80 -20.05 -8.01
CA TYR A 374 -6.71 -20.26 -6.90
C TYR A 374 -8.07 -20.78 -7.31
N LEU A 375 -8.46 -20.54 -8.57
CA LEU A 375 -9.74 -20.96 -9.10
C LEU A 375 -9.66 -22.24 -9.93
N LEU A 376 -8.72 -22.33 -10.87
CA LEU A 376 -8.71 -23.38 -11.89
C LEU A 376 -7.58 -24.41 -11.73
N ARG A 377 -6.42 -24.02 -11.19
CA ARG A 377 -5.25 -24.89 -11.13
C ARG A 377 -5.41 -26.11 -10.20
N ASN A 378 -6.16 -25.96 -9.13
CA ASN A 378 -6.37 -27.04 -8.14
C ASN A 378 -7.87 -27.17 -7.78
N PRO A 379 -8.66 -27.95 -8.53
CA PRO A 379 -10.10 -28.10 -8.29
C PRO A 379 -10.48 -28.63 -6.90
N SER A 380 -9.55 -29.27 -6.19
CA SER A 380 -9.80 -29.75 -4.82
C SER A 380 -9.63 -28.70 -3.73
N ASN A 381 -9.02 -27.56 -4.07
CA ASN A 381 -8.76 -26.45 -3.15
C ASN A 381 -9.04 -25.08 -3.80
N VAL A 382 -10.25 -24.94 -4.29
CA VAL A 382 -10.74 -23.71 -4.94
C VAL A 382 -11.02 -22.64 -3.89
N SER A 383 -10.75 -21.38 -4.25
CA SER A 383 -11.13 -20.22 -3.47
C SER A 383 -12.64 -20.17 -3.25
N LYS A 384 -13.04 -19.64 -2.11
CA LYS A 384 -14.46 -19.45 -1.79
C LYS A 384 -14.90 -18.05 -2.24
N ASP A 385 -16.09 -17.99 -2.86
CA ASP A 385 -16.73 -16.75 -3.31
C ASP A 385 -15.74 -15.87 -4.13
N PRO A 386 -15.20 -16.40 -5.28
CA PRO A 386 -14.19 -15.71 -6.07
C PRO A 386 -14.78 -14.46 -6.74
N LEU A 387 -13.95 -13.40 -6.81
CA LEU A 387 -14.29 -12.10 -7.41
C LEU A 387 -13.20 -11.72 -8.41
N ASP A 388 -13.57 -11.29 -9.62
CA ASP A 388 -12.65 -10.93 -10.71
C ASP A 388 -12.67 -9.44 -11.07
N GLU A 389 -13.48 -8.66 -10.37
CA GLU A 389 -13.63 -7.23 -10.55
C GLU A 389 -13.06 -6.44 -9.36
N ILE A 390 -12.77 -5.17 -9.58
CA ILE A 390 -12.50 -4.22 -8.49
C ILE A 390 -13.82 -3.95 -7.77
N TRP A 391 -13.82 -4.04 -6.46
CA TRP A 391 -15.00 -3.77 -5.62
C TRP A 391 -14.90 -2.42 -4.93
N MET A 392 -16.04 -1.77 -4.80
CA MET A 392 -16.18 -0.49 -4.10
C MET A 392 -16.86 -0.70 -2.74
N TYR A 393 -16.46 0.09 -1.74
CA TYR A 393 -17.14 0.19 -0.46
C TYR A 393 -17.27 1.66 -0.08
N THR A 394 -18.52 2.15 0.06
CA THR A 394 -18.79 3.53 0.48
C THR A 394 -19.58 3.50 1.78
N LYS A 395 -18.91 3.85 2.89
CA LYS A 395 -19.58 3.93 4.19
C LYS A 395 -20.55 5.11 4.18
N LYS A 396 -21.84 4.81 4.31
CA LYS A 396 -22.94 5.80 4.38
C LYS A 396 -22.98 6.48 5.71
#